data_afbabb3612c11291501e53dc5f7bbb23
#
_entry.id   afbabb3612c11291501e53dc5f7bbb23
#
_cell.length_a   1.000
_cell.length_b   1.000
_cell.length_c   1.000
_cell.angle_alpha   90.00
_cell.angle_beta   90.00
_cell.angle_gamma   90.00
#
_symmetry.space_group_name_H-M   'P 1'
#
loop_
_entity.id
_entity.type
_entity.pdbx_description
1 polymer ?
#
loop_
_entity_poly.entity_id
_entity_poly.type
_entity_poly.pdbx_seq_one_letter_code
_entity_poly.pdbx_strand_id
1 'polypeptide(L)'
;MTRLGLLTILLLPLWGQEPPRTEITKWQDGKQACVSLTFDDSSINQFRIGVPLLNERGLPATFFVVTGNIPGSRYRAAFAGRPIMDILRESEKVPTTKDNLFERTSLLNYLRTAQRVPEINDFNAQRLSRFIRDGNFEELGRLVDAFLAKLRQTGATYAVRDRERNPSEFNWEAFRRFAAQGHEFASHTVTHPYLTALDEVNIAYEIEKSIEDIREHLGPRHTFSIECPYGIHDERVRPYAESRVPLTRNWVSDRFMEGILRGNPRDPKTSTREYVQWQRGPQAKTPLETMKGWVDTSLDHGVWLVLVFHGIEGIGYEALPTETVRAYFDYIQERAGRIWVATFQEGAKYARERMSSRVTTQRSGDTIEVAVTHSLDPRLYDLPLTARTTIPADWKVVRLRQGSDVRWVPIHREGGNVFLLYRIMPNGGVARLEKGS
;
A
#
# COMPACT_ATOMS: atom_id res chain seq x y z
N MET A 1 40.16 79.48 8.60
CA MET A 1 39.87 78.22 9.28
C MET A 1 38.43 77.77 8.87
N THR A 2 38.32 76.97 7.85
CA THR A 2 37.04 76.55 7.24
C THR A 2 36.76 75.16 7.76
N ARG A 3 35.66 74.97 8.49
CA ARG A 3 35.20 73.68 8.96
C ARG A 3 34.36 73.00 7.85
N LEU A 4 34.88 71.92 7.31
CA LEU A 4 34.11 70.97 6.45
C LEU A 4 33.21 70.16 7.37
N GLY A 5 31.89 70.22 7.17
CA GLY A 5 30.92 69.36 7.81
C GLY A 5 30.79 68.03 6.98
N LEU A 6 31.11 66.92 7.62
CA LEU A 6 30.87 65.58 7.05
C LEU A 6 29.38 65.28 7.15
N LEU A 7 28.72 65.15 6.01
CA LEU A 7 27.33 64.67 5.91
C LEU A 7 27.37 63.15 5.93
N THR A 8 27.05 62.52 7.06
CA THR A 8 26.90 61.05 7.15
C THR A 8 25.52 60.67 6.61
N ILE A 9 25.50 60.11 5.40
CA ILE A 9 24.31 59.52 4.85
C ILE A 9 24.10 58.17 5.51
N LEU A 10 23.12 58.05 6.40
CA LEU A 10 22.61 56.77 6.92
C LEU A 10 21.84 56.09 5.80
N LEU A 11 22.47 55.12 5.18
CA LEU A 11 21.79 54.14 4.34
C LEU A 11 20.97 53.22 5.27
N LEU A 12 19.67 53.52 5.41
CA LEU A 12 18.72 52.60 5.99
C LEU A 12 18.70 51.33 5.09
N PRO A 13 18.85 50.14 5.67
CA PRO A 13 18.70 48.94 4.89
C PRO A 13 17.26 48.90 4.31
N LEU A 14 17.15 48.89 2.98
CA LEU A 14 15.92 48.55 2.33
C LEU A 14 15.54 47.14 2.85
N TRP A 15 14.51 47.08 3.66
CA TRP A 15 13.89 45.81 4.06
C TRP A 15 13.32 45.17 2.81
N GLY A 16 14.19 44.46 2.06
CA GLY A 16 13.81 43.63 0.96
C GLY A 16 12.95 42.50 1.52
N GLN A 17 11.73 42.34 1.00
CA GLN A 17 10.92 41.20 1.30
C GLN A 17 11.76 39.95 0.99
N GLU A 18 11.81 39.00 1.92
CA GLU A 18 12.48 37.71 1.67
C GLU A 18 11.95 37.09 0.34
N PRO A 19 12.83 36.51 -0.46
CA PRO A 19 12.41 35.88 -1.71
C PRO A 19 11.37 34.81 -1.40
N PRO A 20 10.37 34.64 -2.26
CA PRO A 20 9.36 33.61 -2.06
C PRO A 20 10.02 32.24 -1.99
N ARG A 21 9.58 31.43 -1.05
CA ARG A 21 10.05 30.08 -0.85
C ARG A 21 8.90 29.10 -1.05
N THR A 22 9.17 28.02 -1.78
CA THR A 22 8.23 26.91 -1.97
C THR A 22 8.79 25.64 -1.36
N GLU A 23 7.97 24.96 -0.61
CA GLU A 23 8.22 23.60 -0.11
C GLU A 23 7.04 22.68 -0.47
N ILE A 24 7.31 21.39 -0.63
CA ILE A 24 6.24 20.38 -0.76
C ILE A 24 5.87 19.90 0.63
N THR A 25 4.58 19.98 0.97
CA THR A 25 4.09 19.53 2.28
C THR A 25 4.32 18.04 2.47
N LYS A 26 4.48 17.60 3.72
CA LYS A 26 4.75 16.18 4.03
C LYS A 26 3.63 15.27 3.52
N TRP A 27 2.38 15.71 3.68
CA TRP A 27 1.18 15.01 3.22
C TRP A 27 0.32 15.92 2.37
N GLN A 28 -0.51 15.33 1.52
CA GLN A 28 -1.38 16.05 0.60
C GLN A 28 -2.27 17.07 1.33
N ASP A 29 -2.50 18.22 0.71
CA ASP A 29 -3.29 19.35 1.20
C ASP A 29 -2.80 19.91 2.56
N GLY A 30 -1.51 19.71 2.88
CA GLY A 30 -0.90 20.16 4.12
C GLY A 30 -1.39 19.41 5.36
N LYS A 31 -1.96 18.22 5.18
CA LYS A 31 -2.45 17.39 6.28
C LYS A 31 -1.30 16.95 7.21
N GLN A 32 -1.65 16.68 8.47
CA GLN A 32 -0.67 16.33 9.51
C GLN A 32 -0.20 14.90 9.42
N ALA A 33 -1.10 13.96 9.05
CA ALA A 33 -0.81 12.54 8.90
C ALA A 33 -1.49 11.96 7.66
N CYS A 34 -1.04 10.76 7.26
CA CYS A 34 -1.71 9.94 6.25
C CYS A 34 -2.29 8.69 6.91
N VAL A 35 -3.49 8.27 6.49
CA VAL A 35 -4.12 7.02 6.93
C VAL A 35 -4.55 6.23 5.70
N SER A 36 -4.13 4.97 5.60
CA SER A 36 -4.61 4.03 4.60
C SER A 36 -5.40 2.91 5.26
N LEU A 37 -6.63 2.70 4.78
CA LEU A 37 -7.49 1.61 5.19
C LEU A 37 -7.25 0.44 4.24
N THR A 38 -6.67 -0.66 4.71
CA THR A 38 -6.37 -1.82 3.87
C THR A 38 -7.13 -3.06 4.34
N PHE A 39 -7.64 -3.85 3.40
CA PHE A 39 -8.43 -5.05 3.65
C PHE A 39 -7.80 -6.24 2.94
N ASP A 40 -7.62 -7.36 3.67
CA ASP A 40 -7.01 -8.58 3.14
C ASP A 40 -8.07 -9.69 2.94
N ASP A 41 -7.72 -10.75 2.21
CA ASP A 41 -8.42 -12.03 2.05
C ASP A 41 -9.68 -12.01 1.18
N SER A 42 -10.19 -10.87 0.74
CA SER A 42 -11.44 -10.77 -0.04
C SER A 42 -12.66 -11.35 0.70
N SER A 43 -12.75 -11.17 2.02
CA SER A 43 -13.91 -11.59 2.80
C SER A 43 -15.19 -10.86 2.32
N ILE A 44 -16.28 -11.60 2.12
CA ILE A 44 -17.48 -11.06 1.45
C ILE A 44 -18.07 -9.83 2.14
N ASN A 45 -18.02 -9.77 3.46
CA ASN A 45 -18.56 -8.63 4.20
C ASN A 45 -17.71 -7.36 4.09
N GLN A 46 -16.47 -7.44 3.59
CA GLN A 46 -15.71 -6.25 3.19
C GLN A 46 -16.45 -5.49 2.09
N PHE A 47 -17.10 -6.20 1.17
CA PHE A 47 -17.83 -5.62 0.04
C PHE A 47 -19.30 -5.34 0.36
N ARG A 48 -19.97 -6.20 1.15
CA ARG A 48 -21.39 -6.03 1.52
C ARG A 48 -21.59 -4.94 2.57
N ILE A 49 -20.66 -4.80 3.50
CA ILE A 49 -20.74 -3.91 4.66
C ILE A 49 -19.67 -2.83 4.60
N GLY A 50 -18.42 -3.23 4.41
CA GLY A 50 -17.26 -2.33 4.45
C GLY A 50 -17.33 -1.25 3.37
N VAL A 51 -17.49 -1.60 2.10
CA VAL A 51 -17.53 -0.64 0.99
C VAL A 51 -18.68 0.38 1.15
N PRO A 52 -19.93 0.00 1.46
CA PRO A 52 -20.98 0.99 1.74
C PRO A 52 -20.62 1.95 2.87
N LEU A 53 -20.10 1.47 4.00
CA LEU A 53 -19.69 2.31 5.12
C LEU A 53 -18.56 3.29 4.75
N LEU A 54 -17.61 2.86 3.92
CA LEU A 54 -16.54 3.70 3.41
C LEU A 54 -17.07 4.79 2.47
N ASN A 55 -17.93 4.40 1.52
CA ASN A 55 -18.53 5.31 0.54
C ASN A 55 -19.39 6.39 1.17
N GLU A 56 -20.22 6.03 2.16
CA GLU A 56 -21.04 6.99 2.94
C GLU A 56 -20.19 8.09 3.57
N ARG A 57 -18.90 7.83 3.83
CA ARG A 57 -17.97 8.73 4.50
C ARG A 57 -16.92 9.34 3.56
N GLY A 58 -16.95 8.97 2.27
CA GLY A 58 -15.96 9.41 1.31
C GLY A 58 -14.53 8.93 1.64
N LEU A 59 -14.40 7.77 2.27
CA LEU A 59 -13.12 7.18 2.67
C LEU A 59 -12.64 6.19 1.60
N PRO A 60 -11.58 6.47 0.85
CA PRO A 60 -10.96 5.49 -0.03
C PRO A 60 -10.29 4.38 0.78
N ALA A 61 -10.20 3.18 0.21
CA ALA A 61 -9.55 2.03 0.83
C ALA A 61 -8.82 1.19 -0.22
N THR A 62 -7.91 0.33 0.24
CA THR A 62 -7.21 -0.65 -0.59
C THR A 62 -7.64 -2.05 -0.21
N PHE A 63 -8.04 -2.84 -1.20
CA PHE A 63 -8.40 -4.24 -1.04
C PHE A 63 -7.32 -5.11 -1.67
N PHE A 64 -6.59 -5.86 -0.84
CA PHE A 64 -5.65 -6.90 -1.30
C PHE A 64 -6.45 -8.18 -1.54
N VAL A 65 -6.66 -8.49 -2.82
CA VAL A 65 -7.62 -9.51 -3.24
C VAL A 65 -6.96 -10.82 -3.65
N VAL A 66 -7.54 -11.92 -3.19
CA VAL A 66 -7.18 -13.29 -3.59
C VAL A 66 -7.88 -13.59 -4.92
N THR A 67 -7.17 -13.38 -6.03
CA THR A 67 -7.79 -13.31 -7.35
C THR A 67 -8.43 -14.62 -7.81
N GLY A 68 -7.87 -15.77 -7.48
CA GLY A 68 -8.43 -17.08 -7.81
C GLY A 68 -9.79 -17.39 -7.17
N ASN A 69 -10.25 -16.56 -6.22
CA ASN A 69 -11.56 -16.68 -5.59
C ASN A 69 -12.63 -15.78 -6.26
N ILE A 70 -12.25 -14.91 -7.20
CA ILE A 70 -13.15 -13.95 -7.82
C ILE A 70 -13.81 -14.59 -9.06
N PRO A 71 -15.15 -14.58 -9.17
CA PRO A 71 -15.83 -15.06 -10.36
C PRO A 71 -15.38 -14.31 -11.62
N GLY A 72 -15.07 -15.06 -12.68
CA GLY A 72 -14.56 -14.51 -13.92
C GLY A 72 -13.04 -14.35 -13.99
N SER A 73 -12.28 -14.68 -12.93
CA SER A 73 -10.81 -14.71 -13.01
C SER A 73 -10.33 -15.77 -13.98
N ARG A 74 -9.31 -15.41 -14.75
CA ARG A 74 -8.68 -16.30 -15.71
C ARG A 74 -7.85 -17.39 -15.04
N TYR A 75 -7.21 -17.05 -13.92
CA TYR A 75 -6.31 -17.95 -13.21
C TYR A 75 -6.94 -18.45 -11.92
N ARG A 76 -6.81 -19.76 -11.72
CA ARG A 76 -7.31 -20.51 -10.56
C ARG A 76 -6.15 -21.19 -9.85
N ALA A 77 -6.45 -21.88 -8.76
CA ALA A 77 -5.47 -22.71 -8.11
C ALA A 77 -4.88 -23.71 -9.11
N ALA A 78 -3.56 -23.71 -9.24
CA ALA A 78 -2.83 -24.65 -10.09
C ALA A 78 -1.50 -25.02 -9.43
N PHE A 79 -1.00 -26.19 -9.78
CA PHE A 79 0.38 -26.57 -9.49
C PHE A 79 1.18 -26.40 -10.78
N ALA A 80 2.13 -25.50 -10.74
CA ALA A 80 3.05 -25.24 -11.85
C ALA A 80 4.31 -26.08 -11.62
N GLY A 81 4.61 -27.03 -12.50
CA GLY A 81 5.76 -27.89 -12.37
C GLY A 81 5.63 -29.20 -13.12
N ARG A 82 6.39 -30.20 -12.70
CA ARG A 82 6.32 -31.56 -13.25
C ARG A 82 4.96 -32.22 -12.97
N PRO A 83 4.56 -33.25 -13.76
CA PRO A 83 3.35 -34.01 -13.47
C PRO A 83 3.37 -34.56 -12.05
N ILE A 84 2.25 -34.39 -11.34
CA ILE A 84 2.09 -34.82 -9.93
C ILE A 84 2.48 -36.27 -9.73
N MET A 85 2.05 -37.16 -10.66
CA MET A 85 2.32 -38.62 -10.60
C MET A 85 3.82 -38.93 -10.73
N ASP A 86 4.59 -38.08 -11.41
CA ASP A 86 6.02 -38.28 -11.55
C ASP A 86 6.74 -37.94 -10.22
N ILE A 87 6.31 -36.88 -9.56
CA ILE A 87 6.82 -36.51 -8.22
C ILE A 87 6.48 -37.59 -7.20
N LEU A 88 5.24 -38.11 -7.22
CA LEU A 88 4.80 -39.18 -6.33
C LEU A 88 5.62 -40.48 -6.54
N ARG A 89 5.81 -40.91 -7.80
CA ARG A 89 6.62 -42.09 -8.14
C ARG A 89 8.07 -41.94 -7.74
N GLU A 90 8.66 -40.76 -8.01
CA GLU A 90 10.04 -40.47 -7.59
C GLU A 90 10.21 -40.53 -6.07
N SER A 91 9.23 -40.02 -5.31
CA SER A 91 9.26 -40.00 -3.85
C SER A 91 9.22 -41.40 -3.18
N GLU A 92 9.00 -42.46 -3.95
CA GLU A 92 9.15 -43.81 -3.45
C GLU A 92 10.62 -44.24 -3.25
N LYS A 93 11.52 -43.67 -4.07
CA LYS A 93 12.93 -44.04 -4.14
C LYS A 93 13.88 -42.97 -3.68
N VAL A 94 13.45 -41.71 -3.81
CA VAL A 94 14.27 -40.53 -3.50
C VAL A 94 13.63 -39.80 -2.32
N PRO A 95 14.31 -39.73 -1.16
CA PRO A 95 13.81 -38.97 -0.02
C PRO A 95 13.77 -37.47 -0.29
N THR A 96 13.00 -36.75 0.49
CA THR A 96 12.98 -35.27 0.43
C THR A 96 14.28 -34.71 1.01
N THR A 97 14.96 -33.91 0.19
CA THR A 97 16.19 -33.18 0.52
C THR A 97 15.97 -31.69 0.24
N LYS A 98 16.97 -30.85 0.51
CA LYS A 98 16.88 -29.41 0.18
C LYS A 98 16.61 -29.15 -1.31
N ASP A 99 17.10 -30.00 -2.20
CA ASP A 99 17.02 -29.80 -3.66
C ASP A 99 15.60 -30.02 -4.22
N ASN A 100 14.79 -30.89 -3.60
CA ASN A 100 13.43 -31.20 -4.06
C ASN A 100 12.34 -30.79 -3.06
N LEU A 101 12.71 -30.20 -1.94
CA LEU A 101 11.79 -29.84 -0.84
C LEU A 101 10.69 -28.90 -1.33
N PHE A 102 11.07 -27.79 -1.96
CA PHE A 102 10.10 -26.75 -2.30
C PHE A 102 9.12 -27.20 -3.39
N GLU A 103 9.54 -28.00 -4.36
CA GLU A 103 8.62 -28.62 -5.33
C GLU A 103 7.59 -29.50 -4.61
N ARG A 104 8.04 -30.34 -3.68
CA ARG A 104 7.18 -31.24 -2.92
C ARG A 104 6.24 -30.53 -1.97
N THR A 105 6.71 -29.49 -1.30
CA THR A 105 5.85 -28.65 -0.44
C THR A 105 4.85 -27.83 -1.25
N SER A 106 5.21 -27.35 -2.44
CA SER A 106 4.28 -26.71 -3.40
C SER A 106 3.16 -27.67 -3.79
N LEU A 107 3.52 -28.90 -4.15
CA LEU A 107 2.55 -29.95 -4.48
C LEU A 107 1.59 -30.22 -3.30
N LEU A 108 2.11 -30.40 -2.09
CA LEU A 108 1.29 -30.64 -0.91
C LEU A 108 0.37 -29.46 -0.60
N ASN A 109 0.88 -28.23 -0.72
CA ASN A 109 0.07 -27.02 -0.55
C ASN A 109 -1.07 -26.95 -1.57
N TYR A 110 -0.78 -27.21 -2.84
CA TYR A 110 -1.79 -27.25 -3.90
C TYR A 110 -2.86 -28.32 -3.63
N LEU A 111 -2.46 -29.55 -3.35
CA LEU A 111 -3.40 -30.64 -3.10
C LEU A 111 -4.28 -30.40 -1.87
N ARG A 112 -3.74 -29.78 -0.83
CA ARG A 112 -4.51 -29.42 0.35
C ARG A 112 -5.48 -28.28 0.10
N THR A 113 -5.01 -27.19 -0.49
CA THR A 113 -5.79 -25.93 -0.59
C THR A 113 -6.78 -25.96 -1.74
N ALA A 114 -6.36 -26.42 -2.91
CA ALA A 114 -7.16 -26.45 -4.12
C ALA A 114 -8.00 -27.70 -4.24
N GLN A 115 -7.41 -28.86 -3.99
CA GLN A 115 -8.06 -30.16 -4.18
C GLN A 115 -8.75 -30.67 -2.90
N ARG A 116 -8.39 -30.13 -1.73
CA ARG A 116 -8.90 -30.55 -0.41
C ARG A 116 -8.79 -32.06 -0.20
N VAL A 117 -7.61 -32.60 -0.52
CA VAL A 117 -7.32 -34.03 -0.36
C VAL A 117 -7.36 -34.37 1.13
N PRO A 118 -8.27 -35.28 1.57
CA PRO A 118 -8.48 -35.56 3.00
C PRO A 118 -7.24 -36.09 3.70
N GLU A 119 -6.42 -36.87 3.01
CA GLU A 119 -5.24 -37.56 3.53
C GLU A 119 -4.15 -36.60 4.00
N ILE A 120 -4.22 -35.34 3.56
CA ILE A 120 -3.25 -34.31 3.94
C ILE A 120 -3.92 -33.08 4.58
N ASN A 121 -5.13 -33.23 5.14
CA ASN A 121 -5.82 -32.12 5.83
C ASN A 121 -5.01 -31.58 7.02
N ASP A 122 -4.20 -32.43 7.66
CA ASP A 122 -3.29 -32.06 8.76
C ASP A 122 -1.96 -31.42 8.28
N PHE A 123 -1.74 -31.32 6.95
CA PHE A 123 -0.61 -30.58 6.39
C PHE A 123 -0.71 -29.09 6.75
N ASN A 124 0.26 -28.59 7.50
CA ASN A 124 0.26 -27.23 7.99
C ASN A 124 1.41 -26.42 7.38
N ALA A 125 1.11 -25.64 6.35
CA ALA A 125 2.09 -24.82 5.64
C ALA A 125 2.75 -23.75 6.56
N GLN A 126 2.07 -23.29 7.62
CA GLN A 126 2.66 -22.40 8.61
C GLN A 126 3.77 -23.09 9.40
N ARG A 127 3.56 -24.35 9.78
CA ARG A 127 4.58 -25.16 10.45
C ARG A 127 5.79 -25.36 9.53
N LEU A 128 5.55 -25.61 8.24
CA LEU A 128 6.62 -25.74 7.26
C LEU A 128 7.45 -24.48 7.13
N SER A 129 6.80 -23.32 6.99
CA SER A 129 7.48 -22.03 6.90
C SER A 129 8.37 -21.77 8.13
N ARG A 130 7.98 -22.24 9.33
CA ARG A 130 8.82 -22.16 10.53
C ARG A 130 10.05 -23.06 10.42
N PHE A 131 9.89 -24.34 10.03
CA PHE A 131 11.02 -25.25 9.84
C PHE A 131 12.02 -24.74 8.79
N ILE A 132 11.52 -24.17 7.69
CA ILE A 132 12.36 -23.56 6.65
C ILE A 132 13.18 -22.40 7.23
N ARG A 133 12.51 -21.48 7.93
CA ARG A 133 13.18 -20.33 8.57
C ARG A 133 14.20 -20.75 9.62
N ASP A 134 13.90 -21.78 10.39
CA ASP A 134 14.73 -22.26 11.46
C ASP A 134 15.85 -23.22 10.96
N GLY A 135 15.89 -23.49 9.63
CA GLY A 135 16.93 -24.32 8.99
C GLY A 135 16.80 -25.82 9.26
N ASN A 136 15.67 -26.28 9.81
CA ASN A 136 15.44 -27.68 10.18
C ASN A 136 14.93 -28.52 9.00
N PHE A 137 15.76 -28.62 7.96
CA PHE A 137 15.40 -29.26 6.69
C PHE A 137 15.26 -30.78 6.77
N GLU A 138 15.98 -31.43 7.66
CA GLU A 138 15.92 -32.91 7.79
C GLU A 138 14.58 -33.35 8.37
N GLU A 139 14.12 -32.73 9.47
CA GLU A 139 12.82 -33.03 10.05
C GLU A 139 11.67 -32.67 9.11
N LEU A 140 11.82 -31.54 8.40
CA LEU A 140 10.87 -31.11 7.39
C LEU A 140 10.79 -32.13 6.24
N GLY A 141 11.92 -32.64 5.75
CA GLY A 141 11.97 -33.68 4.71
C GLY A 141 11.24 -34.94 5.15
N ARG A 142 11.48 -35.45 6.36
CA ARG A 142 10.74 -36.61 6.92
C ARG A 142 9.24 -36.38 6.98
N LEU A 143 8.82 -35.18 7.39
CA LEU A 143 7.39 -34.82 7.43
C LEU A 143 6.76 -34.81 6.02
N VAL A 144 7.43 -34.21 5.05
CA VAL A 144 6.98 -34.17 3.66
C VAL A 144 6.88 -35.57 3.08
N ASP A 145 7.88 -36.43 3.30
CA ASP A 145 7.87 -37.83 2.84
C ASP A 145 6.70 -38.63 3.42
N ALA A 146 6.35 -38.40 4.68
CA ALA A 146 5.20 -39.04 5.33
C ALA A 146 3.86 -38.64 4.64
N PHE A 147 3.70 -37.36 4.25
CA PHE A 147 2.52 -36.94 3.51
C PHE A 147 2.49 -37.50 2.08
N LEU A 148 3.63 -37.52 1.38
CA LEU A 148 3.72 -38.10 0.06
C LEU A 148 3.42 -39.62 0.08
N ALA A 149 3.84 -40.33 1.13
CA ALA A 149 3.51 -41.75 1.32
C ALA A 149 1.99 -41.96 1.48
N LYS A 150 1.30 -41.12 2.26
CA LYS A 150 -0.17 -41.18 2.37
C LYS A 150 -0.83 -40.97 1.00
N LEU A 151 -0.39 -39.99 0.20
CA LEU A 151 -0.93 -39.72 -1.12
C LEU A 151 -0.74 -40.88 -2.11
N ARG A 152 0.40 -41.57 -2.06
CA ARG A 152 0.64 -42.74 -2.91
C ARG A 152 -0.31 -43.90 -2.62
N GLN A 153 -0.73 -44.06 -1.37
CA GLN A 153 -1.64 -45.15 -0.95
C GLN A 153 -3.07 -44.97 -1.44
N THR A 154 -3.49 -43.75 -1.76
CA THR A 154 -4.88 -43.48 -2.16
C THR A 154 -5.21 -43.88 -3.58
N GLY A 155 -4.23 -44.01 -4.46
CA GLY A 155 -4.44 -44.27 -5.90
C GLY A 155 -5.28 -43.19 -6.60
N ALA A 156 -5.46 -42.05 -5.97
CA ALA A 156 -6.37 -41.03 -6.42
C ALA A 156 -5.86 -40.30 -7.67
N THR A 157 -6.72 -40.14 -8.65
CA THR A 157 -6.52 -39.20 -9.75
C THR A 157 -6.86 -37.81 -9.25
N TYR A 158 -5.88 -36.93 -9.15
CA TYR A 158 -6.06 -35.53 -8.68
C TYR A 158 -6.56 -34.68 -9.85
N ALA A 159 -7.88 -34.67 -10.07
CA ALA A 159 -8.50 -33.76 -11.02
C ALA A 159 -8.74 -32.39 -10.41
N VAL A 160 -8.44 -31.34 -11.17
CA VAL A 160 -8.70 -29.95 -10.75
C VAL A 160 -10.20 -29.79 -10.49
N ARG A 161 -10.55 -29.42 -9.26
CA ARG A 161 -11.93 -29.05 -8.90
C ARG A 161 -12.01 -27.54 -8.86
N ASP A 162 -12.58 -26.96 -9.90
CA ASP A 162 -12.86 -25.53 -9.94
C ASP A 162 -13.96 -25.19 -8.93
N ARG A 163 -13.66 -24.33 -7.96
CA ARG A 163 -14.64 -23.86 -6.98
C ARG A 163 -14.57 -22.35 -6.88
N GLU A 164 -15.59 -21.69 -7.39
CA GLU A 164 -15.84 -20.31 -7.07
C GLU A 164 -16.15 -20.18 -5.57
N ARG A 165 -15.41 -19.33 -4.85
CA ARG A 165 -15.57 -19.13 -3.42
C ARG A 165 -16.39 -17.89 -3.09
N ASN A 166 -16.44 -16.92 -4.01
CA ASN A 166 -17.23 -15.71 -3.83
C ASN A 166 -18.57 -15.82 -4.55
N PRO A 167 -19.64 -15.26 -3.97
CA PRO A 167 -20.90 -15.10 -4.68
C PRO A 167 -20.72 -14.31 -5.97
N SER A 168 -21.51 -14.63 -6.99
CA SER A 168 -21.43 -14.02 -8.33
C SER A 168 -21.62 -12.51 -8.33
N GLU A 169 -22.24 -11.94 -7.29
CA GLU A 169 -22.44 -10.51 -7.11
C GLU A 169 -21.15 -9.71 -6.88
N PHE A 170 -20.06 -10.36 -6.38
CA PHE A 170 -18.75 -9.74 -6.15
C PHE A 170 -17.71 -10.28 -7.15
N ASN A 171 -18.01 -10.09 -8.40
CA ASN A 171 -17.17 -10.38 -9.55
C ASN A 171 -16.34 -9.14 -9.96
N TRP A 172 -15.55 -9.26 -11.03
CA TRP A 172 -14.73 -8.17 -11.55
C TRP A 172 -15.53 -6.93 -11.97
N GLU A 173 -16.79 -7.09 -12.39
CA GLU A 173 -17.65 -5.93 -12.69
C GLU A 173 -17.99 -5.12 -11.44
N ALA A 174 -18.31 -5.80 -10.33
CA ALA A 174 -18.51 -5.14 -9.05
C ALA A 174 -17.24 -4.40 -8.60
N PHE A 175 -16.07 -5.01 -8.77
CA PHE A 175 -14.79 -4.38 -8.41
C PHE A 175 -14.47 -3.18 -9.29
N ARG A 176 -14.79 -3.19 -10.58
CA ARG A 176 -14.72 -1.99 -11.43
C ARG A 176 -15.57 -0.84 -10.90
N ARG A 177 -16.81 -1.13 -10.45
CA ARG A 177 -17.66 -0.10 -9.83
C ARG A 177 -17.05 0.48 -8.55
N PHE A 178 -16.49 -0.37 -7.69
CA PHE A 178 -15.82 0.08 -6.46
C PHE A 178 -14.53 0.85 -6.76
N ALA A 179 -13.77 0.45 -7.75
CA ALA A 179 -12.59 1.18 -8.21
C ALA A 179 -12.96 2.58 -8.74
N ALA A 180 -14.09 2.69 -9.47
CA ALA A 180 -14.60 3.99 -9.92
C ALA A 180 -15.08 4.89 -8.77
N GLN A 181 -15.34 4.34 -7.59
CA GLN A 181 -15.67 5.06 -6.36
C GLN A 181 -14.41 5.49 -5.56
N GLY A 182 -13.21 5.25 -6.09
CA GLY A 182 -11.94 5.67 -5.48
C GLY A 182 -11.22 4.60 -4.68
N HIS A 183 -11.70 3.34 -4.69
CA HIS A 183 -11.00 2.25 -4.01
C HIS A 183 -9.89 1.66 -4.89
N GLU A 184 -8.81 1.24 -4.25
CA GLU A 184 -7.73 0.48 -4.86
C GLU A 184 -7.98 -1.01 -4.68
N PHE A 185 -7.68 -1.79 -5.73
CA PHE A 185 -7.58 -3.25 -5.65
C PHE A 185 -6.14 -3.63 -5.97
N ALA A 186 -5.55 -4.50 -5.15
CA ALA A 186 -4.16 -4.93 -5.29
C ALA A 186 -4.04 -6.44 -5.06
N SER A 187 -2.93 -7.02 -5.48
CA SER A 187 -2.73 -8.46 -5.40
C SER A 187 -2.57 -8.96 -3.97
N HIS A 188 -3.27 -10.07 -3.65
CA HIS A 188 -3.01 -10.92 -2.50
C HIS A 188 -2.78 -12.37 -2.95
N THR A 189 -2.11 -12.52 -4.10
CA THR A 189 -1.84 -13.77 -4.81
C THR A 189 -3.08 -14.43 -5.43
N VAL A 190 -2.90 -15.56 -6.12
CA VAL A 190 -4.02 -16.32 -6.71
C VAL A 190 -4.79 -17.08 -5.63
N THR A 191 -4.10 -17.78 -4.72
CA THR A 191 -4.74 -18.73 -3.78
C THR A 191 -4.45 -18.47 -2.31
N HIS A 192 -3.70 -17.42 -1.96
CA HIS A 192 -3.31 -17.10 -0.59
C HIS A 192 -2.43 -18.16 0.09
N PRO A 193 -1.34 -18.63 -0.54
CA PRO A 193 -0.45 -19.63 0.06
C PRO A 193 0.61 -19.02 0.97
N TYR A 194 1.30 -19.86 1.76
CA TYR A 194 2.59 -19.50 2.34
C TYR A 194 3.66 -19.53 1.24
N LEU A 195 3.94 -18.39 0.62
CA LEU A 195 4.88 -18.27 -0.51
C LEU A 195 6.27 -18.84 -0.17
N THR A 196 6.72 -18.72 1.08
CA THR A 196 7.99 -19.27 1.56
C THR A 196 8.04 -20.80 1.59
N ALA A 197 6.91 -21.47 1.45
CA ALA A 197 6.83 -22.93 1.32
C ALA A 197 6.77 -23.41 -0.13
N LEU A 198 6.78 -22.48 -1.11
CA LEU A 198 6.70 -22.81 -2.55
C LEU A 198 8.06 -22.75 -3.22
N ASP A 199 8.19 -23.48 -4.32
CA ASP A 199 9.28 -23.31 -5.26
C ASP A 199 9.10 -22.05 -6.13
N GLU A 200 10.12 -21.67 -6.87
CA GLU A 200 10.16 -20.43 -7.67
C GLU A 200 9.08 -20.39 -8.74
N VAL A 201 8.74 -21.53 -9.35
CA VAL A 201 7.73 -21.61 -10.41
C VAL A 201 6.34 -21.35 -9.85
N ASN A 202 6.04 -21.90 -8.67
CA ASN A 202 4.77 -21.71 -8.00
C ASN A 202 4.69 -20.32 -7.33
N ILE A 203 5.79 -19.76 -6.80
CA ILE A 203 5.86 -18.35 -6.38
C ILE A 203 5.52 -17.43 -7.55
N ALA A 204 6.13 -17.68 -8.72
CA ALA A 204 5.88 -16.91 -9.94
C ALA A 204 4.41 -17.00 -10.36
N TYR A 205 3.84 -18.19 -10.36
CA TYR A 205 2.43 -18.39 -10.69
C TYR A 205 1.51 -17.58 -9.77
N GLU A 206 1.69 -17.67 -8.47
CA GLU A 206 0.85 -17.01 -7.48
C GLU A 206 0.91 -15.48 -7.56
N ILE A 207 2.09 -14.92 -7.80
CA ILE A 207 2.29 -13.48 -7.88
C ILE A 207 1.89 -12.94 -9.26
N GLU A 208 2.46 -13.49 -10.34
CA GLU A 208 2.26 -12.93 -11.68
C GLU A 208 0.83 -13.11 -12.19
N LYS A 209 0.23 -14.29 -11.97
CA LYS A 209 -1.11 -14.56 -12.46
C LYS A 209 -2.19 -13.76 -11.74
N SER A 210 -1.97 -13.44 -10.47
CA SER A 210 -2.81 -12.50 -9.74
C SER A 210 -2.69 -11.07 -10.30
N ILE A 211 -1.47 -10.61 -10.59
CA ILE A 211 -1.23 -9.29 -11.19
C ILE A 211 -1.81 -9.21 -12.60
N GLU A 212 -1.70 -10.29 -13.41
CA GLU A 212 -2.27 -10.37 -14.75
C GLU A 212 -3.80 -10.23 -14.72
N ASP A 213 -4.50 -10.96 -13.84
CA ASP A 213 -5.96 -10.85 -13.68
C ASP A 213 -6.40 -9.43 -13.29
N ILE A 214 -5.73 -8.84 -12.30
CA ILE A 214 -6.02 -7.46 -11.87
C ILE A 214 -5.80 -6.48 -13.03
N ARG A 215 -4.70 -6.61 -13.77
CA ARG A 215 -4.39 -5.74 -14.91
C ARG A 215 -5.42 -5.86 -16.02
N GLU A 216 -5.86 -7.08 -16.33
CA GLU A 216 -6.86 -7.35 -17.37
C GLU A 216 -8.21 -6.73 -17.02
N HIS A 217 -8.65 -6.87 -15.76
CA HIS A 217 -9.99 -6.49 -15.34
C HIS A 217 -10.11 -5.04 -14.83
N LEU A 218 -9.08 -4.50 -14.19
CA LEU A 218 -9.10 -3.20 -13.52
C LEU A 218 -8.07 -2.20 -14.10
N GLY A 219 -7.16 -2.68 -14.95
CA GLY A 219 -6.12 -1.85 -15.56
C GLY A 219 -4.83 -1.75 -14.75
N PRO A 220 -3.77 -1.18 -15.36
CA PRO A 220 -2.41 -1.16 -14.78
C PRO A 220 -2.30 -0.32 -13.50
N ARG A 221 -3.20 0.63 -13.28
CA ARG A 221 -3.22 1.45 -12.06
C ARG A 221 -3.37 0.60 -10.78
N HIS A 222 -4.02 -0.55 -10.87
CA HIS A 222 -4.26 -1.48 -9.76
C HIS A 222 -3.15 -2.53 -9.57
N THR A 223 -2.03 -2.42 -10.31
CA THR A 223 -0.89 -3.33 -10.19
C THR A 223 0.36 -2.67 -9.60
N PHE A 224 0.15 -1.62 -8.81
CA PHE A 224 1.25 -0.89 -8.16
C PHE A 224 1.75 -1.58 -6.91
N SER A 225 0.89 -2.30 -6.19
CA SER A 225 1.21 -2.90 -4.91
C SER A 225 0.80 -4.37 -4.81
N ILE A 226 1.45 -5.09 -3.90
CA ILE A 226 1.10 -6.45 -3.48
C ILE A 226 1.23 -6.57 -1.96
N GLU A 227 0.41 -7.44 -1.38
CA GLU A 227 0.61 -7.97 -0.05
C GLU A 227 0.86 -9.48 -0.13
N CYS A 228 2.00 -9.92 0.37
CA CYS A 228 2.29 -11.35 0.48
C CYS A 228 1.48 -11.96 1.63
N PRO A 229 0.77 -13.08 1.40
CA PRO A 229 -0.05 -13.71 2.42
C PRO A 229 0.69 -13.93 3.74
N TYR A 230 -0.01 -13.72 4.86
CA TYR A 230 0.50 -13.82 6.24
C TYR A 230 1.62 -12.82 6.58
N GLY A 231 1.98 -11.93 5.67
CA GLY A 231 3.09 -11.01 5.82
C GLY A 231 4.47 -11.69 5.86
N ILE A 232 4.57 -12.92 5.36
CA ILE A 232 5.79 -13.74 5.44
C ILE A 232 6.49 -13.75 4.09
N HIS A 233 7.79 -13.50 4.11
CA HIS A 233 8.68 -13.54 2.95
C HIS A 233 10.07 -14.05 3.35
N ASP A 234 10.85 -14.49 2.39
CA ASP A 234 12.25 -14.88 2.49
C ASP A 234 13.08 -14.20 1.38
N GLU A 235 14.34 -14.59 1.26
CA GLU A 235 15.28 -14.10 0.24
C GLU A 235 14.90 -14.47 -1.20
N ARG A 236 13.96 -15.39 -1.43
CA ARG A 236 13.41 -15.74 -2.75
C ARG A 236 12.16 -14.93 -3.07
N VAL A 237 11.21 -14.88 -2.13
CA VAL A 237 9.90 -14.23 -2.32
C VAL A 237 10.03 -12.71 -2.43
N ARG A 238 10.80 -12.09 -1.53
CA ARG A 238 10.90 -10.63 -1.48
C ARG A 238 11.47 -10.01 -2.76
N PRO A 239 12.67 -10.39 -3.23
CA PRO A 239 13.21 -9.81 -4.46
C PRO A 239 12.33 -10.10 -5.68
N TYR A 240 11.69 -11.27 -5.70
CA TYR A 240 10.78 -11.64 -6.78
C TYR A 240 9.56 -10.70 -6.83
N ALA A 241 8.88 -10.47 -5.71
CA ALA A 241 7.75 -9.57 -5.63
C ALA A 241 8.15 -8.12 -5.99
N GLU A 242 9.27 -7.61 -5.44
CA GLU A 242 9.81 -6.27 -5.75
C GLU A 242 10.16 -6.08 -7.23
N SER A 243 10.48 -7.17 -7.95
CA SER A 243 10.74 -7.10 -9.40
C SER A 243 9.46 -7.02 -10.24
N ARG A 244 8.29 -7.29 -9.68
CA ARG A 244 6.99 -7.31 -10.36
C ARG A 244 6.10 -6.12 -10.06
N VAL A 245 6.21 -5.56 -8.86
CA VAL A 245 5.42 -4.41 -8.41
C VAL A 245 6.30 -3.37 -7.73
N PRO A 246 5.99 -2.08 -7.84
CA PRO A 246 6.73 -1.01 -7.18
C PRO A 246 6.68 -1.05 -5.66
N LEU A 247 5.62 -1.64 -5.06
CA LEU A 247 5.36 -1.52 -3.63
C LEU A 247 4.87 -2.83 -3.02
N THR A 248 5.41 -3.15 -1.85
CA THR A 248 4.94 -4.26 -1.01
C THR A 248 4.57 -3.71 0.37
N ARG A 249 3.48 -4.21 0.99
CA ARG A 249 3.03 -3.62 2.26
C ARG A 249 3.92 -3.98 3.44
N ASN A 250 4.39 -5.21 3.53
CA ASN A 250 5.09 -5.71 4.71
C ASN A 250 6.60 -5.45 4.75
N TRP A 251 7.14 -4.83 3.73
CA TRP A 251 8.51 -4.34 3.77
C TRP A 251 8.66 -3.06 2.95
N VAL A 252 9.53 -2.21 3.42
CA VAL A 252 9.81 -0.92 2.80
C VAL A 252 11.24 -0.94 2.31
N SER A 253 11.43 -0.72 1.01
CA SER A 253 12.75 -0.64 0.38
C SER A 253 13.30 0.79 0.31
N ASP A 254 12.47 1.79 0.56
CA ASP A 254 12.85 3.21 0.49
C ASP A 254 13.75 3.63 1.64
N ARG A 255 14.90 4.25 1.33
CA ARG A 255 15.88 4.68 2.35
C ARG A 255 15.38 5.80 3.27
N PHE A 256 14.41 6.58 2.84
CA PHE A 256 13.81 7.67 3.59
C PHE A 256 12.60 7.25 4.44
N MET A 257 12.17 5.99 4.32
CA MET A 257 11.01 5.46 5.02
C MET A 257 11.39 4.27 5.89
N GLU A 258 10.75 4.16 7.05
CA GLU A 258 10.84 3.01 7.94
C GLU A 258 9.48 2.31 8.01
N GLY A 259 9.48 0.97 7.93
CA GLY A 259 8.30 0.14 8.15
C GLY A 259 8.27 -0.39 9.59
N ILE A 260 7.22 -0.07 10.33
CA ILE A 260 6.93 -0.66 11.64
C ILE A 260 5.72 -1.58 11.47
N LEU A 261 5.96 -2.88 11.45
CA LEU A 261 4.96 -3.89 11.16
C LEU A 261 3.90 -4.00 12.28
N ARG A 262 2.75 -4.58 11.95
CA ARG A 262 1.55 -4.71 12.80
C ARG A 262 1.83 -5.24 14.21
N GLY A 263 2.66 -6.25 14.35
CA GLY A 263 3.01 -6.89 15.63
C GLY A 263 4.15 -6.20 16.39
N ASN A 264 4.79 -5.19 15.83
CA ASN A 264 5.90 -4.50 16.47
C ASN A 264 5.38 -3.43 17.44
N PRO A 265 5.68 -3.50 18.76
CA PRO A 265 5.20 -2.54 19.75
C PRO A 265 5.90 -1.19 19.70
N ARG A 266 6.93 -1.04 18.86
CA ARG A 266 7.75 0.17 18.80
C ARG A 266 6.91 1.41 18.52
N ASP A 267 7.17 2.48 19.28
CA ASP A 267 6.59 3.78 19.07
C ASP A 267 7.14 4.41 17.76
N PRO A 268 6.29 4.83 16.82
CA PRO A 268 6.72 5.43 15.57
C PRO A 268 7.53 6.73 15.75
N LYS A 269 7.39 7.42 16.89
CA LYS A 269 8.16 8.60 17.26
C LYS A 269 9.66 8.33 17.37
N THR A 270 10.06 7.10 17.64
CA THR A 270 11.46 6.72 17.81
C THR A 270 12.23 6.60 16.49
N SER A 271 11.56 6.72 15.35
CA SER A 271 12.18 6.70 14.03
C SER A 271 12.90 8.02 13.73
N THR A 272 14.05 7.89 13.08
CA THR A 272 14.81 9.04 12.54
C THR A 272 14.57 9.25 11.03
N ARG A 273 13.70 8.44 10.42
CA ARG A 273 13.38 8.58 9.01
C ARG A 273 12.35 9.67 8.77
N GLU A 274 12.41 10.31 7.60
CA GLU A 274 11.43 11.33 7.18
C GLU A 274 9.99 10.78 7.18
N TYR A 275 9.83 9.53 6.77
CA TYR A 275 8.56 8.82 6.74
C TYR A 275 8.60 7.56 7.61
N VAL A 276 7.47 7.27 8.24
CA VAL A 276 7.23 6.01 8.94
C VAL A 276 5.90 5.44 8.43
N GLN A 277 5.96 4.25 7.84
CA GLN A 277 4.80 3.42 7.59
C GLN A 277 4.52 2.61 8.86
N TRP A 278 3.51 3.01 9.59
CA TRP A 278 3.15 2.40 10.87
C TRP A 278 1.91 1.52 10.72
N GLN A 279 2.10 0.22 10.74
CA GLN A 279 1.01 -0.73 10.56
C GLN A 279 0.35 -1.08 11.89
N ARG A 280 -0.99 -1.09 11.90
CA ARG A 280 -1.82 -1.58 13.00
C ARG A 280 -2.97 -2.41 12.43
N GLY A 281 -3.35 -3.48 13.15
CA GLY A 281 -4.40 -4.40 12.71
C GLY A 281 -5.52 -4.42 13.73
N PRO A 282 -6.65 -3.79 13.45
CA PRO A 282 -7.85 -4.01 14.23
C PRO A 282 -8.23 -5.49 14.21
N GLN A 283 -8.37 -6.09 15.40
CA GLN A 283 -8.75 -7.48 15.58
C GLN A 283 -10.06 -7.55 16.35
N ALA A 284 -10.76 -8.68 16.31
CA ALA A 284 -12.07 -8.89 16.93
C ALA A 284 -12.17 -8.43 18.40
N LYS A 285 -11.08 -8.54 19.15
CA LYS A 285 -10.99 -8.15 20.56
C LYS A 285 -10.31 -6.81 20.81
N THR A 286 -9.93 -6.07 19.77
CA THR A 286 -9.27 -4.78 19.93
C THR A 286 -10.30 -3.73 20.36
N PRO A 287 -10.12 -3.09 21.54
CA PRO A 287 -11.03 -2.05 21.98
C PRO A 287 -11.05 -0.87 20.99
N LEU A 288 -12.23 -0.28 20.77
CA LEU A 288 -12.40 0.87 19.87
C LEU A 288 -11.50 2.04 20.29
N GLU A 289 -11.35 2.29 21.58
CA GLU A 289 -10.48 3.37 22.10
C GLU A 289 -9.00 3.14 21.77
N THR A 290 -8.54 1.89 21.76
CA THR A 290 -7.18 1.56 21.30
C THR A 290 -7.02 1.89 19.81
N MET A 291 -8.03 1.56 18.99
CA MET A 291 -8.00 1.87 17.55
C MET A 291 -8.01 3.39 17.30
N LYS A 292 -8.82 4.14 18.03
CA LYS A 292 -8.83 5.61 17.99
C LYS A 292 -7.46 6.19 18.38
N GLY A 293 -6.85 5.64 19.43
CA GLY A 293 -5.50 6.05 19.87
C GLY A 293 -4.44 5.88 18.79
N TRP A 294 -4.57 4.92 17.87
CA TRP A 294 -3.64 4.81 16.73
C TRP A 294 -3.76 5.99 15.77
N VAL A 295 -4.99 6.45 15.53
CA VAL A 295 -5.25 7.62 14.68
C VAL A 295 -4.68 8.88 15.32
N ASP A 296 -4.90 9.07 16.62
CA ASP A 296 -4.35 10.22 17.36
C ASP A 296 -2.82 10.20 17.39
N THR A 297 -2.21 9.04 17.64
CA THR A 297 -0.75 8.85 17.55
C THR A 297 -0.22 9.20 16.16
N SER A 298 -0.93 8.83 15.11
CA SER A 298 -0.50 9.18 13.74
C SER A 298 -0.51 10.68 13.48
N LEU A 299 -1.49 11.40 14.04
CA LEU A 299 -1.57 12.85 13.98
C LEU A 299 -0.45 13.54 14.77
N ASP A 300 -0.20 13.06 15.99
CA ASP A 300 0.82 13.65 16.89
C ASP A 300 2.24 13.51 16.33
N HIS A 301 2.50 12.46 15.56
CA HIS A 301 3.83 12.17 15.02
C HIS A 301 3.96 12.37 13.50
N GLY A 302 2.86 12.72 12.82
CA GLY A 302 2.88 12.98 11.38
C GLY A 302 3.26 11.75 10.55
N VAL A 303 2.88 10.54 10.99
CA VAL A 303 3.24 9.28 10.32
C VAL A 303 2.16 8.78 9.37
N TRP A 304 2.50 7.81 8.56
CA TRP A 304 1.59 7.07 7.70
C TRP A 304 1.04 5.86 8.45
N LEU A 305 -0.17 5.95 8.99
CA LEU A 305 -0.86 4.83 9.62
C LEU A 305 -1.49 3.94 8.55
N VAL A 306 -1.08 2.69 8.50
CA VAL A 306 -1.67 1.65 7.64
C VAL A 306 -2.48 0.69 8.51
N LEU A 307 -3.80 0.74 8.35
CA LEU A 307 -4.74 -0.11 9.08
C LEU A 307 -5.03 -1.37 8.28
N VAL A 308 -4.84 -2.54 8.89
CA VAL A 308 -4.97 -3.85 8.25
C VAL A 308 -6.20 -4.55 8.79
N PHE A 309 -7.30 -4.49 8.05
CA PHE A 309 -8.56 -5.18 8.34
C PHE A 309 -8.63 -6.53 7.63
N HIS A 310 -9.42 -7.45 8.18
CA HIS A 310 -9.73 -8.74 7.56
C HIS A 310 -11.25 -8.98 7.52
N GLY A 311 -11.83 -9.57 8.57
CA GLY A 311 -13.24 -9.90 8.64
C GLY A 311 -14.14 -8.77 9.16
N ILE A 312 -15.41 -8.81 8.78
CA ILE A 312 -16.47 -7.96 9.31
C ILE A 312 -17.68 -8.84 9.62
N GLU A 313 -18.35 -8.58 10.74
CA GLU A 313 -19.60 -9.23 11.16
C GLU A 313 -19.54 -10.76 11.10
N GLY A 314 -18.58 -11.34 11.82
CA GLY A 314 -18.42 -12.78 11.96
C GLY A 314 -17.90 -13.53 10.73
N ILE A 315 -17.64 -12.84 9.61
CA ILE A 315 -17.11 -13.47 8.38
C ILE A 315 -15.68 -12.98 8.10
N GLY A 316 -14.76 -13.92 7.96
CA GLY A 316 -13.33 -13.69 7.74
C GLY A 316 -12.52 -13.76 9.04
N TYR A 317 -11.20 -13.63 8.90
CA TYR A 317 -10.27 -13.67 10.03
C TYR A 317 -10.44 -12.43 10.92
N GLU A 318 -10.41 -12.61 12.26
CA GLU A 318 -10.50 -11.52 13.24
C GLU A 318 -11.61 -10.49 12.95
N ALA A 319 -12.81 -11.00 12.64
CA ALA A 319 -13.94 -10.19 12.21
C ALA A 319 -14.39 -9.19 13.29
N LEU A 320 -14.43 -7.91 12.94
CA LEU A 320 -14.95 -6.84 13.77
C LEU A 320 -16.47 -6.75 13.64
N PRO A 321 -17.20 -6.43 14.72
CA PRO A 321 -18.62 -6.08 14.63
C PRO A 321 -18.84 -4.86 13.72
N THR A 322 -19.92 -4.86 12.96
CA THR A 322 -20.29 -3.76 12.05
C THR A 322 -20.32 -2.40 12.75
N GLU A 323 -20.88 -2.33 13.96
CA GLU A 323 -20.97 -1.09 14.73
C GLU A 323 -19.61 -0.55 15.16
N THR A 324 -18.65 -1.45 15.45
CA THR A 324 -17.27 -1.06 15.76
C THR A 324 -16.57 -0.48 14.52
N VAL A 325 -16.78 -1.11 13.35
CA VAL A 325 -16.23 -0.61 12.08
C VAL A 325 -16.83 0.76 11.74
N ARG A 326 -18.16 0.90 11.88
CA ARG A 326 -18.87 2.17 11.68
C ARG A 326 -18.30 3.28 12.55
N ALA A 327 -18.26 3.06 13.86
CA ALA A 327 -17.77 4.04 14.83
C ALA A 327 -16.30 4.42 14.58
N TYR A 328 -15.49 3.47 14.13
CA TYR A 328 -14.09 3.75 13.82
C TYR A 328 -13.94 4.58 12.53
N PHE A 329 -14.74 4.30 11.50
CA PHE A 329 -14.72 5.11 10.27
C PHE A 329 -15.28 6.51 10.51
N ASP A 330 -16.31 6.66 11.36
CA ASP A 330 -16.80 7.99 11.81
C ASP A 330 -15.67 8.78 12.46
N TYR A 331 -14.92 8.14 13.37
CA TYR A 331 -13.80 8.77 14.07
C TYR A 331 -12.68 9.25 13.11
N ILE A 332 -12.38 8.47 12.07
CA ILE A 332 -11.40 8.84 11.03
C ILE A 332 -11.95 10.00 10.18
N GLN A 333 -13.21 9.91 9.76
CA GLN A 333 -13.86 10.93 8.93
C GLN A 333 -13.96 12.29 9.63
N GLU A 334 -14.28 12.33 10.93
CA GLU A 334 -14.30 13.56 11.75
C GLU A 334 -12.95 14.27 11.76
N ARG A 335 -11.85 13.53 11.51
CA ARG A 335 -10.48 14.04 11.46
C ARG A 335 -9.97 14.32 10.05
N ALA A 336 -10.79 14.18 9.02
CA ALA A 336 -10.42 14.42 7.62
C ALA A 336 -9.89 15.85 7.36
N GLY A 337 -10.23 16.81 8.24
CA GLY A 337 -9.60 18.13 8.23
C GLY A 337 -8.09 18.12 8.50
N ARG A 338 -7.58 17.14 9.26
CA ARG A 338 -6.19 17.00 9.69
C ARG A 338 -5.47 15.80 9.08
N ILE A 339 -6.21 14.77 8.66
CA ILE A 339 -5.71 13.51 8.09
C ILE A 339 -5.95 13.51 6.59
N TRP A 340 -4.97 13.05 5.83
CA TRP A 340 -5.18 12.61 4.46
C TRP A 340 -5.50 11.11 4.47
N VAL A 341 -6.75 10.75 4.19
CA VAL A 341 -7.11 9.35 3.95
C VAL A 341 -6.81 9.04 2.49
N ALA A 342 -5.93 8.09 2.26
CA ALA A 342 -5.39 7.75 0.95
C ALA A 342 -5.43 6.22 0.74
N THR A 343 -5.54 5.79 -0.50
CA THR A 343 -5.23 4.39 -0.84
C THR A 343 -3.77 4.10 -0.53
N PHE A 344 -3.43 2.82 -0.39
CA PHE A 344 -2.07 2.41 -0.02
C PHE A 344 -1.04 2.88 -1.06
N GLN A 345 -1.35 2.74 -2.36
CA GLN A 345 -0.46 3.24 -3.41
C GLN A 345 -0.33 4.76 -3.40
N GLU A 346 -1.39 5.51 -3.13
CA GLU A 346 -1.33 6.98 -3.11
C GLU A 346 -0.43 7.49 -2.00
N GLY A 347 -0.52 6.92 -0.79
CA GLY A 347 0.38 7.26 0.31
C GLY A 347 1.86 7.05 -0.03
N ALA A 348 2.17 5.91 -0.66
CA ALA A 348 3.54 5.61 -1.09
C ALA A 348 4.01 6.47 -2.27
N LYS A 349 3.16 6.65 -3.29
CA LYS A 349 3.47 7.50 -4.45
C LYS A 349 3.80 8.92 -4.01
N TYR A 350 2.93 9.52 -3.20
CA TYR A 350 3.13 10.87 -2.70
C TYR A 350 4.46 11.03 -1.95
N ALA A 351 4.76 10.10 -1.02
CA ALA A 351 6.02 10.14 -0.29
C ALA A 351 7.23 10.02 -1.23
N ARG A 352 7.19 9.10 -2.20
CA ARG A 352 8.28 8.90 -3.17
C ARG A 352 8.44 10.08 -4.11
N GLU A 353 7.36 10.62 -4.64
CA GLU A 353 7.38 11.81 -5.51
C GLU A 353 7.91 13.01 -4.75
N ARG A 354 7.44 13.27 -3.53
CA ARG A 354 7.95 14.36 -2.70
C ARG A 354 9.46 14.23 -2.43
N MET A 355 9.92 13.05 -2.01
CA MET A 355 11.33 12.82 -1.67
C MET A 355 12.26 12.83 -2.88
N SER A 356 11.73 12.61 -4.06
CA SER A 356 12.47 12.65 -5.33
C SER A 356 12.40 14.00 -6.03
N SER A 357 11.56 14.93 -5.52
CA SER A 357 11.30 16.20 -6.18
C SER A 357 12.39 17.24 -5.96
N ARG A 358 12.69 17.96 -7.03
CA ARG A 358 13.41 19.25 -6.99
C ARG A 358 12.41 20.38 -7.19
N VAL A 359 12.44 21.36 -6.32
CA VAL A 359 11.59 22.55 -6.38
C VAL A 359 12.43 23.78 -6.71
N THR A 360 11.99 24.56 -7.67
CA THR A 360 12.57 25.89 -7.97
C THR A 360 11.48 26.95 -7.86
N THR A 361 11.84 28.11 -7.28
CA THR A 361 10.92 29.24 -7.10
C THR A 361 11.62 30.52 -7.51
N GLN A 362 10.99 31.28 -8.40
CA GLN A 362 11.48 32.57 -8.87
C GLN A 362 10.36 33.61 -8.86
N ARG A 363 10.68 34.86 -8.53
CA ARG A 363 9.72 35.97 -8.59
C ARG A 363 10.15 37.00 -9.63
N SER A 364 9.20 37.44 -10.44
CA SER A 364 9.35 38.53 -11.37
C SER A 364 8.14 39.47 -11.24
N GLY A 365 8.32 40.62 -10.61
CA GLY A 365 7.22 41.56 -10.37
C GLY A 365 6.08 40.94 -9.54
N ASP A 366 4.88 40.91 -10.12
CA ASP A 366 3.67 40.35 -9.51
C ASP A 366 3.39 38.90 -9.91
N THR A 367 4.42 38.18 -10.34
CA THR A 367 4.36 36.75 -10.69
C THR A 367 5.42 35.96 -9.92
N ILE A 368 5.03 34.82 -9.35
CA ILE A 368 5.92 33.80 -8.78
C ILE A 368 5.82 32.56 -9.65
N GLU A 369 6.96 32.12 -10.19
CA GLU A 369 7.07 30.90 -10.96
C GLU A 369 7.62 29.77 -10.08
N VAL A 370 6.92 28.61 -10.12
CA VAL A 370 7.29 27.43 -9.34
C VAL A 370 7.38 26.24 -10.29
N ALA A 371 8.50 25.53 -10.29
CA ALA A 371 8.63 24.27 -10.99
C ALA A 371 8.97 23.15 -10.00
N VAL A 372 8.27 22.02 -10.16
CA VAL A 372 8.50 20.78 -9.41
C VAL A 372 8.80 19.68 -10.41
N THR A 373 9.97 19.03 -10.25
CA THR A 373 10.42 17.98 -11.16
C THR A 373 10.98 16.79 -10.41
N HIS A 374 10.82 15.59 -10.94
CA HIS A 374 11.48 14.37 -10.48
C HIS A 374 11.76 13.44 -11.66
N SER A 375 12.61 12.40 -11.44
CA SER A 375 13.01 11.42 -12.45
C SER A 375 12.30 10.06 -12.34
N LEU A 376 11.24 9.97 -11.52
CA LEU A 376 10.45 8.75 -11.40
C LEU A 376 9.65 8.49 -12.68
N ASP A 377 9.31 7.22 -12.95
CA ASP A 377 8.53 6.83 -14.14
C ASP A 377 7.14 7.51 -14.12
N PRO A 378 6.83 8.41 -15.07
CA PRO A 378 5.57 9.16 -15.07
C PRO A 378 4.33 8.30 -15.35
N ARG A 379 4.50 7.05 -15.79
CA ARG A 379 3.40 6.09 -15.94
C ARG A 379 2.92 5.52 -14.61
N LEU A 380 3.79 5.57 -13.60
CA LEU A 380 3.53 5.04 -12.26
C LEU A 380 3.35 6.15 -11.23
N TYR A 381 4.04 7.26 -11.39
CA TYR A 381 4.09 8.39 -10.45
C TYR A 381 3.45 9.60 -11.10
N ASP A 382 2.19 9.80 -10.81
CA ASP A 382 1.27 10.71 -11.49
C ASP A 382 0.41 11.52 -10.52
N LEU A 383 0.82 11.62 -9.24
CA LEU A 383 0.05 12.33 -8.24
C LEU A 383 0.42 13.83 -8.20
N PRO A 384 -0.57 14.71 -8.09
CA PRO A 384 -0.28 16.10 -7.76
C PRO A 384 0.26 16.20 -6.32
N LEU A 385 1.37 16.93 -6.17
CA LEU A 385 1.93 17.26 -4.85
C LEU A 385 1.34 18.57 -4.33
N THR A 386 1.30 18.77 -3.02
CA THR A 386 0.86 20.04 -2.44
C THR A 386 2.06 20.92 -2.14
N ALA A 387 2.12 22.03 -2.84
CA ALA A 387 3.11 23.08 -2.62
C ALA A 387 2.61 24.11 -1.59
N ARG A 388 3.49 24.52 -0.69
CA ARG A 388 3.34 25.66 0.19
C ARG A 388 4.30 26.74 -0.24
N THR A 389 3.78 27.86 -0.78
CA THR A 389 4.60 28.97 -1.29
C THR A 389 4.34 30.23 -0.49
N THR A 390 5.39 30.85 0.09
CA THR A 390 5.30 32.16 0.73
C THR A 390 5.09 33.23 -0.32
N ILE A 391 4.19 34.19 -0.03
CA ILE A 391 3.87 35.29 -0.93
C ILE A 391 3.98 36.63 -0.20
N PRO A 392 4.10 37.75 -0.93
CA PRO A 392 4.08 39.10 -0.31
C PRO A 392 2.79 39.34 0.47
N ALA A 393 2.92 40.03 1.62
CA ALA A 393 1.81 40.28 2.54
C ALA A 393 0.68 41.12 1.95
N ASP A 394 1.00 41.93 0.93
CA ASP A 394 0.06 42.82 0.23
C ASP A 394 -0.79 42.10 -0.84
N TRP A 395 -0.47 40.83 -1.17
CA TRP A 395 -1.28 40.05 -2.08
C TRP A 395 -2.60 39.65 -1.40
N LYS A 396 -3.72 39.90 -2.10
CA LYS A 396 -5.06 39.63 -1.59
C LYS A 396 -5.77 38.51 -2.34
N VAL A 397 -5.42 38.34 -3.61
CA VAL A 397 -5.99 37.34 -4.52
C VAL A 397 -4.85 36.78 -5.36
N VAL A 398 -4.82 35.47 -5.59
CA VAL A 398 -3.80 34.83 -6.43
C VAL A 398 -4.43 33.88 -7.40
N ARG A 399 -4.05 33.99 -8.66
CA ARG A 399 -4.41 33.05 -9.73
C ARG A 399 -3.25 32.12 -10.00
N LEU A 400 -3.49 30.81 -9.89
CA LEU A 400 -2.57 29.77 -10.31
C LEU A 400 -2.86 29.38 -11.76
N ARG A 401 -1.80 29.19 -12.52
CA ARG A 401 -1.84 28.60 -13.87
C ARG A 401 -0.74 27.54 -14.00
N GLN A 402 -1.11 26.30 -14.34
CA GLN A 402 -0.16 25.25 -14.74
C GLN A 402 -0.76 24.49 -15.93
N GLY A 403 -0.15 24.61 -17.11
CA GLY A 403 -0.74 24.08 -18.36
C GLY A 403 -2.14 24.65 -18.62
N SER A 404 -3.13 23.77 -18.75
CA SER A 404 -4.55 24.15 -18.92
C SER A 404 -5.27 24.39 -17.58
N ASP A 405 -4.69 24.02 -16.45
CA ASP A 405 -5.28 24.26 -15.13
C ASP A 405 -5.10 25.74 -14.75
N VAL A 406 -6.24 26.43 -14.60
CA VAL A 406 -6.28 27.85 -14.18
C VAL A 406 -7.34 27.99 -13.11
N ARG A 407 -6.90 28.42 -11.91
CA ARG A 407 -7.81 28.58 -10.77
C ARG A 407 -7.34 29.65 -9.79
N TRP A 408 -8.27 30.14 -8.98
CA TRP A 408 -7.96 30.97 -7.84
C TRP A 408 -7.50 30.11 -6.66
N VAL A 409 -6.47 30.58 -5.92
CA VAL A 409 -5.92 29.89 -4.77
C VAL A 409 -6.16 30.71 -3.52
N PRO A 410 -6.74 30.12 -2.46
CA PRO A 410 -6.94 30.83 -1.19
C PRO A 410 -5.60 31.18 -0.54
N ILE A 411 -5.57 32.38 0.08
CA ILE A 411 -4.41 32.86 0.81
C ILE A 411 -4.55 32.49 2.30
N HIS A 412 -3.54 31.87 2.84
CA HIS A 412 -3.43 31.52 4.25
C HIS A 412 -2.57 32.55 5.00
N ARG A 413 -2.97 32.88 6.23
CA ARG A 413 -2.23 33.79 7.12
C ARG A 413 -2.10 33.13 8.49
N GLU A 414 -0.87 32.84 8.88
CA GLU A 414 -0.60 32.12 10.12
C GLU A 414 0.75 32.57 10.69
N GLY A 415 0.78 32.94 11.98
CA GLY A 415 2.00 33.30 12.67
C GLY A 415 2.81 34.44 11.99
N GLY A 416 2.13 35.39 11.32
CA GLY A 416 2.77 36.47 10.55
C GLY A 416 3.21 36.08 9.13
N ASN A 417 3.14 34.79 8.78
CA ASN A 417 3.43 34.30 7.44
C ASN A 417 2.20 34.37 6.54
N VAL A 418 2.41 34.72 5.27
CA VAL A 418 1.38 34.72 4.23
C VAL A 418 1.81 33.72 3.17
N PHE A 419 0.97 32.74 2.91
CA PHE A 419 1.32 31.66 2.00
C PHE A 419 0.10 31.08 1.26
N LEU A 420 0.37 30.32 0.22
CA LEU A 420 -0.59 29.54 -0.55
C LEU A 420 -0.36 28.06 -0.29
N LEU A 421 -1.46 27.30 -0.22
CA LEU A 421 -1.44 25.83 -0.36
C LEU A 421 -2.17 25.46 -1.66
N TYR A 422 -1.49 24.77 -2.53
CA TYR A 422 -2.06 24.40 -3.84
C TYR A 422 -1.44 23.10 -4.37
N ARG A 423 -2.23 22.38 -5.13
CA ARG A 423 -1.73 21.18 -5.83
C ARG A 423 -0.98 21.59 -7.09
N ILE A 424 0.18 20.99 -7.31
CA ILE A 424 1.05 21.17 -8.48
C ILE A 424 1.41 19.79 -9.03
N MET A 425 1.30 19.63 -10.34
CA MET A 425 1.68 18.39 -11.02
C MET A 425 3.20 18.39 -11.26
N PRO A 426 3.97 17.47 -10.67
CA PRO A 426 5.38 17.32 -11.01
C PRO A 426 5.57 17.05 -12.51
N ASN A 427 6.65 17.60 -13.09
CA ASN A 427 6.93 17.53 -14.53
C ASN A 427 5.83 18.11 -15.45
N GLY A 428 4.78 18.73 -14.88
CA GLY A 428 3.66 19.36 -15.63
C GLY A 428 3.96 20.76 -16.14
N GLY A 429 5.24 21.18 -16.18
CA GLY A 429 5.65 22.53 -16.53
C GLY A 429 5.63 23.50 -15.36
N VAL A 430 5.97 24.77 -15.63
CA VAL A 430 6.03 25.83 -14.63
C VAL A 430 4.63 26.24 -14.21
N ALA A 431 4.40 26.24 -12.89
CA ALA A 431 3.20 26.84 -12.30
C ALA A 431 3.47 28.34 -12.07
N ARG A 432 2.53 29.19 -12.50
CA ARG A 432 2.58 30.64 -12.30
C ARG A 432 1.53 31.07 -11.30
N LEU A 433 1.99 31.78 -10.26
CA LEU A 433 1.17 32.39 -9.23
C LEU A 433 1.14 33.89 -9.52
N GLU A 434 0.02 34.38 -10.03
CA GLU A 434 -0.15 35.76 -10.47
C GLU A 434 -0.99 36.52 -9.45
N LYS A 435 -0.51 37.71 -9.01
CA LYS A 435 -1.28 38.63 -8.16
C LYS A 435 -2.54 39.05 -8.93
N GLY A 436 -3.69 38.82 -8.33
CA GLY A 436 -4.94 39.35 -8.85
C GLY A 436 -5.09 40.84 -8.56
N SER A 437 -5.84 41.49 -9.45
CA SER A 437 -6.20 42.92 -9.29
C SER A 437 -7.22 43.12 -8.17
#